data_5f12aee2d9ca19a90d9705353ed1837b
#
_entry.id   5f12aee2d9ca19a90d9705353ed1837b
#
_cell.length_a   1.000
_cell.length_b   1.000
_cell.length_c   1.000
_cell.angle_alpha   90.00
_cell.angle_beta   90.00
_cell.angle_gamma   90.00
#
_symmetry.space_group_name_H-M   'P 1'
#
loop_
_entity.id
_entity.type
_entity.pdbx_description
1 polymer ?
#
loop_
_entity_poly.entity_id
_entity_poly.type
_entity_poly.pdbx_seq_one_letter_code
_entity_poly.pdbx_strand_id
1 'polypeptide(L)'
;MIFGIPRELKDHETRVGAGLIPRNVATLIAQGHTVYFQKGVMEPAGVSDEEFLKVGAKCVDTMEEIYEKCDFIGKFKDMTDGDMKMPFKKGQIIMTAFHMAEGTAKPEQVKILADAGVTCISIETSRYPDGSRAMTRPMGEIAGRTAPLLGGQYLQRQYGGSGVSIVPVTGARRARVCILGGGHAGMCAAQTAEGLGAEVVVFDVNIQRLEYLRTVLKNTDLRFMSKSAFAEEVADQLHLCLSRHGSSHRDPRYGSQHA
;
A
#
# COMPACT_ATOMS: atom_id res chain seq x y z
N MET A 1 5.40 -1.23 28.82
CA MET A 1 4.23 -1.50 27.96
C MET A 1 4.39 -2.87 27.36
N ILE A 2 3.31 -3.60 27.15
CA ILE A 2 3.31 -4.93 26.54
C ILE A 2 2.79 -4.81 25.11
N PHE A 3 3.61 -5.17 24.14
CA PHE A 3 3.30 -5.13 22.71
C PHE A 3 2.86 -6.50 22.22
N GLY A 4 1.90 -6.53 21.30
CA GLY A 4 1.38 -7.76 20.71
C GLY A 4 1.37 -7.70 19.18
N ILE A 5 1.78 -8.78 18.54
CA ILE A 5 1.81 -8.95 17.09
C ILE A 5 0.95 -10.15 16.72
N PRO A 6 -0.35 -9.98 16.44
CA PRO A 6 -1.20 -11.07 15.97
C PRO A 6 -0.95 -11.35 14.49
N ARG A 7 -1.36 -12.53 14.01
CA ARG A 7 -1.40 -12.85 12.58
C ARG A 7 -2.44 -12.00 11.88
N GLU A 8 -2.17 -11.71 10.62
CA GLU A 8 -3.18 -11.08 9.76
C GLU A 8 -4.20 -12.13 9.32
N LEU A 9 -5.49 -11.80 9.44
CA LEU A 9 -6.58 -12.70 9.03
C LEU A 9 -6.99 -12.51 7.57
N LYS A 10 -6.42 -11.51 6.89
CA LYS A 10 -6.72 -11.24 5.48
C LYS A 10 -5.95 -12.22 4.60
N ASP A 11 -6.68 -12.89 3.70
CA ASP A 11 -6.10 -13.86 2.77
C ASP A 11 -4.97 -13.25 1.93
N HIS A 12 -3.91 -14.04 1.74
CA HIS A 12 -2.70 -13.67 0.99
C HIS A 12 -1.94 -12.44 1.50
N GLU A 13 -2.21 -11.98 2.72
CA GLU A 13 -1.45 -10.88 3.30
C GLU A 13 -0.11 -11.37 3.85
N THR A 14 0.98 -10.79 3.36
CA THR A 14 2.35 -11.10 3.77
C THR A 14 2.96 -10.04 4.68
N ARG A 15 2.31 -8.87 4.79
CA ARG A 15 2.76 -7.79 5.67
C ARG A 15 2.19 -7.97 7.05
N VAL A 16 2.96 -7.70 8.08
CA VAL A 16 2.57 -7.95 9.47
C VAL A 16 3.03 -6.85 10.41
N GLY A 17 2.29 -6.69 11.49
CA GLY A 17 2.70 -6.03 12.72
C GLY A 17 3.11 -4.57 12.61
N ALA A 18 2.64 -3.80 11.64
CA ALA A 18 2.96 -2.37 11.51
C ALA A 18 4.47 -2.06 11.59
N GLY A 19 5.32 -2.97 11.06
CA GLY A 19 6.78 -2.82 11.08
C GLY A 19 7.47 -3.40 12.33
N LEU A 20 6.76 -4.15 13.16
CA LEU A 20 7.31 -4.87 14.31
C LEU A 20 8.05 -6.15 13.86
N ILE A 21 9.05 -5.99 13.00
CA ILE A 21 9.97 -7.05 12.58
C ILE A 21 10.99 -7.36 13.71
N PRO A 22 11.66 -8.52 13.71
CA PRO A 22 12.58 -8.93 14.79
C PRO A 22 13.58 -7.85 15.19
N ARG A 23 14.20 -7.15 14.22
CA ARG A 23 15.16 -6.08 14.52
C ARG A 23 14.52 -4.91 15.31
N ASN A 24 13.30 -4.52 14.98
CA ASN A 24 12.61 -3.44 15.68
C ASN A 24 12.09 -3.90 17.05
N VAL A 25 11.68 -5.16 17.14
CA VAL A 25 11.30 -5.82 18.39
C VAL A 25 12.47 -5.85 19.36
N ALA A 26 13.69 -6.15 18.90
CA ALA A 26 14.90 -6.07 19.72
C ALA A 26 15.09 -4.69 20.37
N THR A 27 14.79 -3.62 19.61
CA THR A 27 14.88 -2.25 20.14
C THR A 27 13.86 -1.99 21.24
N LEU A 28 12.61 -2.45 21.08
CA LEU A 28 11.57 -2.32 22.09
C LEU A 28 11.94 -3.09 23.39
N ILE A 29 12.48 -4.28 23.25
CA ILE A 29 12.89 -5.12 24.39
C ILE A 29 14.07 -4.44 25.10
N ALA A 30 15.03 -3.90 24.38
CA ALA A 30 16.16 -3.16 24.95
C ALA A 30 15.70 -1.88 25.71
N GLN A 31 14.56 -1.32 25.36
CA GLN A 31 13.91 -0.20 26.06
C GLN A 31 13.07 -0.64 27.26
N GLY A 32 13.09 -1.92 27.63
CA GLY A 32 12.37 -2.47 28.79
C GLY A 32 10.92 -2.83 28.51
N HIS A 33 10.52 -2.96 27.27
CA HIS A 33 9.18 -3.42 26.88
C HIS A 33 9.13 -4.93 26.75
N THR A 34 7.94 -5.51 26.91
CA THR A 34 7.69 -6.93 26.63
C THR A 34 6.98 -7.03 25.28
N VAL A 35 7.38 -7.98 24.44
CA VAL A 35 6.75 -8.20 23.13
C VAL A 35 6.26 -9.65 23.06
N TYR A 36 4.98 -9.82 22.75
CA TYR A 36 4.38 -11.10 22.39
C TYR A 36 4.11 -11.16 20.90
N PHE A 37 4.30 -12.30 20.28
CA PHE A 37 3.92 -12.54 18.90
C PHE A 37 3.14 -13.86 18.78
N GLN A 38 2.18 -13.90 17.87
CA GLN A 38 1.45 -15.13 17.58
C GLN A 38 2.31 -16.05 16.72
N LYS A 39 2.33 -17.33 17.04
CA LYS A 39 3.05 -18.39 16.31
C LYS A 39 2.79 -18.30 14.81
N GLY A 40 3.88 -18.35 14.01
CA GLY A 40 3.83 -18.25 12.56
C GLY A 40 3.46 -16.86 12.03
N VAL A 41 3.56 -15.81 12.83
CA VAL A 41 3.09 -14.45 12.50
C VAL A 41 3.73 -13.91 11.22
N MET A 42 5.01 -14.17 10.96
CA MET A 42 5.75 -13.68 9.80
C MET A 42 6.19 -14.76 8.81
N GLU A 43 5.76 -15.99 8.95
CA GLU A 43 6.04 -17.08 8.00
C GLU A 43 5.69 -16.69 6.55
N PRO A 44 4.54 -16.00 6.26
CA PRO A 44 4.22 -15.55 4.91
C PRO A 44 5.23 -14.55 4.33
N ALA A 45 5.99 -13.85 5.19
CA ALA A 45 7.05 -12.94 4.80
C ALA A 45 8.45 -13.59 4.82
N GLY A 46 8.54 -14.90 5.09
CA GLY A 46 9.79 -15.66 5.11
C GLY A 46 10.62 -15.46 6.38
N VAL A 47 10.03 -14.96 7.47
CA VAL A 47 10.69 -14.78 8.77
C VAL A 47 10.16 -15.82 9.75
N SER A 48 11.07 -16.59 10.38
CA SER A 48 10.71 -17.65 11.29
C SER A 48 10.43 -17.15 12.71
N ASP A 49 9.70 -17.95 13.49
CA ASP A 49 9.44 -17.69 14.92
C ASP A 49 10.74 -17.62 15.73
N GLU A 50 11.76 -18.42 15.34
CA GLU A 50 13.05 -18.42 16.02
C GLU A 50 13.76 -17.05 15.96
N GLU A 51 13.55 -16.27 14.91
CA GLU A 51 14.12 -14.94 14.82
C GLU A 51 13.53 -13.97 15.85
N PHE A 52 12.24 -14.10 16.16
CA PHE A 52 11.59 -13.37 17.24
C PHE A 52 12.04 -13.85 18.61
N LEU A 53 12.15 -15.17 18.82
CA LEU A 53 12.64 -15.75 20.07
C LEU A 53 14.08 -15.34 20.37
N LYS A 54 14.97 -15.31 19.37
CA LYS A 54 16.36 -14.87 19.51
C LYS A 54 16.51 -13.45 20.03
N VAL A 55 15.58 -12.56 19.71
CA VAL A 55 15.60 -11.17 20.20
C VAL A 55 14.86 -10.99 21.52
N GLY A 56 14.35 -12.09 22.12
CA GLY A 56 13.71 -12.09 23.43
C GLY A 56 12.19 -11.85 23.41
N ALA A 57 11.54 -11.90 22.25
CA ALA A 57 10.08 -11.90 22.18
C ALA A 57 9.49 -13.23 22.65
N LYS A 58 8.22 -13.22 23.08
CA LYS A 58 7.51 -14.37 23.63
C LYS A 58 6.45 -14.84 22.64
N CYS A 59 6.48 -16.13 22.30
CA CYS A 59 5.49 -16.75 21.43
C CYS A 59 4.22 -17.09 22.21
N VAL A 60 3.07 -16.92 21.58
CA VAL A 60 1.76 -17.42 22.02
C VAL A 60 1.07 -18.13 20.85
N ASP A 61 0.15 -19.03 21.16
CA ASP A 61 -0.49 -19.86 20.13
C ASP A 61 -1.66 -19.14 19.45
N THR A 62 -2.41 -18.33 20.20
CA THR A 62 -3.67 -17.75 19.72
C THR A 62 -3.64 -16.22 19.62
N MET A 63 -4.53 -15.68 18.80
CA MET A 63 -4.73 -14.25 18.69
C MET A 63 -5.39 -13.69 19.98
N GLU A 64 -6.32 -14.43 20.55
CA GLU A 64 -6.99 -14.08 21.79
C GLU A 64 -5.98 -13.80 22.92
N GLU A 65 -4.96 -14.65 23.06
CA GLU A 65 -3.90 -14.44 24.04
C GLU A 65 -3.13 -13.14 23.83
N ILE A 66 -2.93 -12.73 22.58
CA ILE A 66 -2.32 -11.43 22.26
C ILE A 66 -3.19 -10.29 22.80
N TYR A 67 -4.50 -10.31 22.49
CA TYR A 67 -5.42 -9.25 22.91
C TYR A 67 -5.62 -9.23 24.43
N GLU A 68 -5.61 -10.39 25.10
CA GLU A 68 -5.70 -10.48 26.57
C GLU A 68 -4.46 -9.95 27.29
N LYS A 69 -3.25 -10.24 26.76
CA LYS A 69 -2.00 -9.95 27.47
C LYS A 69 -1.45 -8.55 27.16
N CYS A 70 -1.71 -8.01 25.95
CA CYS A 70 -0.98 -6.86 25.46
C CYS A 70 -1.73 -5.54 25.63
N ASP A 71 -1.00 -4.46 25.84
CA ASP A 71 -1.51 -3.10 25.93
C ASP A 71 -1.58 -2.43 24.56
N PHE A 72 -0.65 -2.79 23.67
CA PHE A 72 -0.51 -2.27 22.32
C PHE A 72 -0.55 -3.41 21.32
N ILE A 73 -1.47 -3.36 20.37
CA ILE A 73 -1.61 -4.34 19.29
C ILE A 73 -1.14 -3.70 17.98
N GLY A 74 -0.12 -4.26 17.36
CA GLY A 74 0.39 -3.85 16.06
C GLY A 74 -0.08 -4.78 14.96
N LYS A 75 -0.93 -4.29 14.05
CA LYS A 75 -1.36 -4.96 12.82
C LYS A 75 -0.99 -4.12 11.60
N PHE A 76 -1.09 -4.70 10.42
CA PHE A 76 -0.83 -3.99 9.17
C PHE A 76 -2.10 -3.71 8.37
N LYS A 77 -3.02 -4.69 8.32
CA LYS A 77 -4.24 -4.62 7.50
C LYS A 77 -5.48 -4.28 8.30
N ASP A 78 -6.49 -3.85 7.54
CA ASP A 78 -7.84 -3.57 8.02
C ASP A 78 -8.35 -4.71 8.91
N MET A 79 -9.13 -4.32 9.91
CA MET A 79 -9.74 -5.25 10.86
C MET A 79 -10.83 -6.05 10.14
N THR A 80 -10.77 -7.35 10.26
CA THR A 80 -11.78 -8.28 9.73
C THR A 80 -12.90 -8.53 10.75
N ASP A 81 -13.97 -9.19 10.34
CA ASP A 81 -15.03 -9.63 11.27
C ASP A 81 -14.51 -10.65 12.31
N GLY A 82 -13.41 -11.35 11.99
CA GLY A 82 -12.70 -12.21 12.93
C GLY A 82 -11.99 -11.41 14.02
N ASP A 83 -11.33 -10.32 13.64
CA ASP A 83 -10.68 -9.41 14.59
C ASP A 83 -11.70 -8.77 15.56
N MET A 84 -12.94 -8.52 15.10
CA MET A 84 -13.98 -7.91 15.92
C MET A 84 -14.49 -8.82 17.05
N LYS A 85 -14.12 -10.09 17.05
CA LYS A 85 -14.47 -11.07 18.11
C LYS A 85 -13.43 -11.13 19.23
N MET A 86 -12.32 -10.40 19.07
CA MET A 86 -11.24 -10.44 20.05
C MET A 86 -11.63 -9.78 21.39
N PRO A 87 -11.04 -10.21 22.51
CA PRO A 87 -11.33 -9.66 23.84
C PRO A 87 -10.64 -8.30 24.03
N PHE A 88 -11.21 -7.26 23.44
CA PHE A 88 -10.69 -5.89 23.58
C PHE A 88 -10.72 -5.43 25.05
N LYS A 89 -9.69 -4.69 25.44
CA LYS A 89 -9.60 -4.08 26.79
C LYS A 89 -9.73 -2.57 26.70
N LYS A 90 -10.45 -1.98 27.66
CA LYS A 90 -10.52 -0.51 27.79
C LYS A 90 -9.12 0.08 27.93
N GLY A 91 -8.82 1.08 27.10
CA GLY A 91 -7.51 1.74 27.08
C GLY A 91 -6.43 1.03 26.26
N GLN A 92 -6.74 -0.17 25.71
CA GLN A 92 -5.84 -0.86 24.78
C GLN A 92 -5.62 -0.02 23.52
N ILE A 93 -4.39 -0.01 23.01
CA ILE A 93 -4.03 0.71 21.79
C ILE A 93 -3.97 -0.29 20.64
N ILE A 94 -4.67 0.02 19.54
CA ILE A 94 -4.60 -0.79 18.31
C ILE A 94 -4.09 0.09 17.19
N MET A 95 -2.99 -0.30 16.58
CA MET A 95 -2.39 0.38 15.45
C MET A 95 -2.50 -0.50 14.21
N THR A 96 -3.23 -0.04 13.19
CA THR A 96 -3.43 -0.75 11.91
C THR A 96 -3.94 0.21 10.83
N ALA A 97 -4.10 -0.29 9.59
CA ALA A 97 -4.83 0.42 8.54
C ALA A 97 -6.33 0.23 8.73
N PHE A 98 -6.98 1.15 9.40
CA PHE A 98 -8.42 1.04 9.70
C PHE A 98 -9.31 1.38 8.51
N HIS A 99 -8.85 2.21 7.57
CA HIS A 99 -9.63 2.72 6.42
C HIS A 99 -10.95 3.43 6.81
N MET A 100 -11.07 3.90 8.04
CA MET A 100 -12.28 4.58 8.54
C MET A 100 -12.56 5.89 7.79
N ALA A 101 -11.51 6.66 7.48
CA ALA A 101 -11.63 7.94 6.77
C ALA A 101 -12.00 7.77 5.29
N GLU A 102 -11.79 6.60 4.72
CA GLU A 102 -12.10 6.26 3.32
C GLU A 102 -13.50 5.67 3.15
N GLY A 103 -14.25 5.51 4.25
CA GLY A 103 -15.61 4.97 4.24
C GLY A 103 -15.71 3.47 3.94
N THR A 104 -14.58 2.75 3.99
CA THR A 104 -14.55 1.31 3.76
C THR A 104 -14.69 0.49 5.05
N ALA A 105 -14.44 1.09 6.21
CA ALA A 105 -14.71 0.47 7.49
C ALA A 105 -16.22 0.34 7.72
N LYS A 106 -16.67 -0.82 8.18
CA LYS A 106 -18.09 -1.06 8.50
C LYS A 106 -18.47 -0.26 9.76
N PRO A 107 -19.62 0.44 9.77
CA PRO A 107 -20.07 1.20 10.95
C PRO A 107 -20.13 0.35 12.22
N GLU A 108 -20.49 -0.94 12.09
CA GLU A 108 -20.55 -1.89 13.21
C GLU A 108 -19.18 -2.13 13.84
N GLN A 109 -18.12 -2.22 13.03
CA GLN A 109 -16.76 -2.38 13.53
C GLN A 109 -16.30 -1.14 14.30
N VAL A 110 -16.61 0.06 13.79
CA VAL A 110 -16.33 1.32 14.50
C VAL A 110 -17.03 1.35 15.85
N LYS A 111 -18.30 0.93 15.88
CA LYS A 111 -19.08 0.87 17.12
C LYS A 111 -18.50 -0.11 18.14
N ILE A 112 -18.10 -1.32 17.72
CA ILE A 112 -17.47 -2.31 18.60
C ILE A 112 -16.20 -1.73 19.25
N LEU A 113 -15.32 -1.12 18.45
CA LEU A 113 -14.08 -0.53 18.97
C LEU A 113 -14.34 0.65 19.91
N ALA A 114 -15.33 1.49 19.61
CA ALA A 114 -15.72 2.60 20.46
C ALA A 114 -16.32 2.12 21.80
N ASP A 115 -17.23 1.15 21.75
CA ASP A 115 -17.86 0.57 22.96
C ASP A 115 -16.83 -0.13 23.87
N ALA A 116 -15.83 -0.75 23.26
CA ALA A 116 -14.71 -1.37 23.99
C ALA A 116 -13.75 -0.33 24.62
N GLY A 117 -13.82 0.93 24.22
CA GLY A 117 -12.97 2.00 24.74
C GLY A 117 -11.49 1.84 24.38
N VAL A 118 -11.19 1.30 23.20
CA VAL A 118 -9.83 1.19 22.66
C VAL A 118 -9.37 2.49 22.01
N THR A 119 -8.06 2.69 21.95
CA THR A 119 -7.44 3.80 21.21
C THR A 119 -6.99 3.29 19.84
N CYS A 120 -7.57 3.83 18.77
CA CYS A 120 -7.24 3.44 17.39
C CYS A 120 -6.20 4.40 16.80
N ILE A 121 -5.05 3.88 16.37
CA ILE A 121 -4.03 4.61 15.63
C ILE A 121 -4.03 4.13 14.18
N SER A 122 -4.50 4.98 13.27
CA SER A 122 -4.56 4.66 11.84
C SER A 122 -3.22 4.96 11.15
N ILE A 123 -2.60 3.93 10.57
CA ILE A 123 -1.31 4.07 9.86
C ILE A 123 -1.45 4.90 8.58
N GLU A 124 -2.60 4.86 7.91
CA GLU A 124 -2.85 5.59 6.67
C GLU A 124 -3.08 7.08 6.87
N THR A 125 -3.52 7.50 8.07
CA THR A 125 -3.75 8.90 8.40
C THR A 125 -2.64 9.52 9.23
N SER A 126 -1.73 8.72 9.77
CA SER A 126 -0.58 9.20 10.56
C SER A 126 0.33 10.10 9.72
N ARG A 127 0.66 11.27 10.26
CA ARG A 127 1.45 12.30 9.58
C ARG A 127 2.55 12.83 10.48
N TYR A 128 3.64 13.25 9.85
CA TYR A 128 4.64 14.09 10.49
C TYR A 128 4.11 15.52 10.66
N PRO A 129 4.77 16.37 11.49
CA PRO A 129 4.38 17.78 11.65
C PRO A 129 4.36 18.58 10.34
N ASP A 130 5.16 18.21 9.36
CA ASP A 130 5.19 18.80 8.01
C ASP A 130 4.03 18.35 7.11
N GLY A 131 3.11 17.53 7.64
CA GLY A 131 1.96 16.97 6.92
C GLY A 131 2.28 15.76 6.04
N SER A 132 3.55 15.37 5.91
CA SER A 132 3.94 14.18 5.14
C SER A 132 3.46 12.90 5.83
N ARG A 133 3.15 11.87 5.04
CA ARG A 133 2.65 10.59 5.54
C ARG A 133 3.80 9.69 5.98
N ALA A 134 3.91 9.43 7.28
CA ALA A 134 4.99 8.65 7.86
C ALA A 134 5.01 7.19 7.38
N MET A 135 3.86 6.51 7.52
CA MET A 135 3.76 5.06 7.36
C MET A 135 3.45 4.64 5.92
N THR A 136 2.67 5.43 5.17
CA THR A 136 2.22 5.06 3.82
C THR A 136 3.19 5.47 2.71
N ARG A 137 4.19 6.32 3.00
CA ARG A 137 5.17 6.76 2.01
C ARG A 137 5.97 5.60 1.40
N PRO A 138 6.61 4.69 2.18
CA PRO A 138 7.33 3.54 1.62
C PRO A 138 6.42 2.61 0.81
N MET A 139 5.17 2.41 1.25
CA MET A 139 4.20 1.59 0.51
C MET A 139 3.86 2.20 -0.85
N GLY A 140 3.64 3.52 -0.88
CA GLY A 140 3.42 4.26 -2.13
C GLY A 140 4.62 4.19 -3.06
N GLU A 141 5.83 4.20 -2.53
CA GLU A 141 7.06 4.04 -3.32
C GLU A 141 7.13 2.65 -3.97
N ILE A 142 6.94 1.59 -3.20
CA ILE A 142 6.95 0.21 -3.72
C ILE A 142 5.86 0.04 -4.77
N ALA A 143 4.62 0.44 -4.47
CA ALA A 143 3.50 0.34 -5.41
C ALA A 143 3.77 1.12 -6.70
N GLY A 144 4.27 2.35 -6.59
CA GLY A 144 4.60 3.18 -7.75
C GLY A 144 5.68 2.56 -8.63
N ARG A 145 6.76 2.06 -8.03
CA ARG A 145 7.85 1.42 -8.80
C ARG A 145 7.44 0.09 -9.43
N THR A 146 6.57 -0.67 -8.78
CA THR A 146 6.10 -1.97 -9.29
C THR A 146 5.05 -1.83 -10.40
N ALA A 147 4.22 -0.78 -10.35
CA ALA A 147 3.11 -0.62 -11.29
C ALA A 147 3.50 -0.62 -12.77
N PRO A 148 4.54 0.11 -13.25
CA PRO A 148 4.96 0.05 -14.65
C PRO A 148 5.50 -1.32 -15.07
N LEU A 149 6.14 -2.06 -14.16
CA LEU A 149 6.66 -3.40 -14.42
C LEU A 149 5.52 -4.38 -14.67
N LEU A 150 4.52 -4.39 -13.79
CA LEU A 150 3.31 -5.19 -13.96
C LEU A 150 2.53 -4.75 -15.21
N GLY A 151 2.43 -3.44 -15.46
CA GLY A 151 1.80 -2.91 -16.66
C GLY A 151 2.50 -3.42 -17.94
N GLY A 152 3.83 -3.44 -17.95
CA GLY A 152 4.62 -4.02 -19.04
C GLY A 152 4.38 -5.52 -19.25
N GLN A 153 4.17 -6.26 -18.17
CA GLN A 153 3.79 -7.67 -18.24
C GLN A 153 2.40 -7.85 -18.89
N TYR A 154 1.40 -7.08 -18.41
CA TYR A 154 0.03 -7.19 -18.93
C TYR A 154 -0.15 -6.63 -20.34
N LEU A 155 0.78 -5.83 -20.86
CA LEU A 155 0.78 -5.41 -22.27
C LEU A 155 1.12 -6.57 -23.23
N GLN A 156 1.72 -7.64 -22.76
CA GLN A 156 2.10 -8.79 -23.60
C GLN A 156 0.87 -9.60 -24.03
N ARG A 157 0.92 -10.16 -25.27
CA ARG A 157 -0.20 -10.92 -25.85
C ARG A 157 -0.63 -12.12 -25.02
N GLN A 158 0.32 -12.84 -24.43
CA GLN A 158 0.02 -14.01 -23.57
C GLN A 158 -0.78 -13.67 -22.31
N TYR A 159 -0.80 -12.40 -21.89
CA TYR A 159 -1.62 -11.90 -20.78
C TYR A 159 -2.85 -11.10 -21.26
N GLY A 160 -3.20 -11.22 -22.57
CA GLY A 160 -4.34 -10.53 -23.16
C GLY A 160 -4.10 -9.05 -23.50
N GLY A 161 -2.84 -8.61 -23.50
CA GLY A 161 -2.46 -7.24 -23.84
C GLY A 161 -2.38 -6.97 -25.34
N SER A 162 -2.09 -5.71 -25.70
CA SER A 162 -1.98 -5.24 -27.09
C SER A 162 -0.73 -5.71 -27.83
N GLY A 163 0.24 -6.31 -27.14
CA GLY A 163 1.53 -6.74 -27.71
C GLY A 163 2.54 -5.61 -27.83
N VAL A 164 2.33 -4.50 -27.13
CA VAL A 164 3.28 -3.36 -27.08
C VAL A 164 4.31 -3.60 -25.99
N SER A 165 5.60 -3.42 -26.32
CA SER A 165 6.67 -3.46 -25.31
C SER A 165 6.75 -2.14 -24.56
N ILE A 166 6.84 -2.18 -23.22
CA ILE A 166 7.09 -0.98 -22.43
C ILE A 166 8.52 -0.45 -22.61
N VAL A 167 9.45 -1.34 -22.92
CA VAL A 167 10.85 -1.00 -23.23
C VAL A 167 10.95 -0.67 -24.73
N PRO A 168 11.65 0.40 -25.12
CA PRO A 168 11.81 0.78 -26.51
C PRO A 168 12.48 -0.31 -27.35
N VAL A 169 11.97 -0.49 -28.57
CA VAL A 169 12.57 -1.39 -29.59
C VAL A 169 12.93 -0.52 -30.78
N THR A 170 14.12 -0.73 -31.36
CA THR A 170 14.61 0.03 -32.53
C THR A 170 13.61 -0.09 -33.68
N GLY A 171 13.21 1.04 -34.23
CA GLY A 171 12.26 1.11 -35.33
C GLY A 171 10.77 0.98 -34.92
N ALA A 172 10.48 0.75 -33.66
CA ALA A 172 9.10 0.69 -33.15
C ALA A 172 8.74 1.96 -32.35
N ARG A 173 7.43 2.25 -32.26
CA ARG A 173 6.94 3.29 -31.37
C ARG A 173 7.20 2.91 -29.91
N ARG A 174 7.52 3.93 -29.10
CA ARG A 174 7.57 3.76 -27.64
C ARG A 174 6.17 3.50 -27.06
N ALA A 175 6.11 2.70 -26.02
CA ALA A 175 4.91 2.63 -25.20
C ALA A 175 4.65 3.98 -24.53
N ARG A 176 3.40 4.36 -24.43
CA ARG A 176 2.96 5.56 -23.73
C ARG A 176 2.31 5.18 -22.41
N VAL A 177 2.81 5.74 -21.31
CA VAL A 177 2.32 5.49 -19.93
C VAL A 177 1.67 6.76 -19.43
N CYS A 178 0.39 6.68 -19.11
CA CYS A 178 -0.37 7.74 -18.48
C CYS A 178 -0.50 7.49 -16.98
N ILE A 179 -0.19 8.49 -16.18
CA ILE A 179 -0.25 8.41 -14.72
C ILE A 179 -1.23 9.46 -14.20
N LEU A 180 -2.23 9.00 -13.47
CA LEU A 180 -3.28 9.83 -12.90
C LEU A 180 -2.97 10.10 -11.42
N GLY A 181 -2.53 11.31 -11.15
CA GLY A 181 -2.07 11.77 -9.85
C GLY A 181 -0.57 11.70 -9.69
N GLY A 182 0.05 12.87 -9.56
CA GLY A 182 1.49 13.06 -9.34
C GLY A 182 1.92 12.93 -7.88
N GLY A 183 1.14 12.29 -7.02
CA GLY A 183 1.49 12.03 -5.63
C GLY A 183 2.77 11.19 -5.49
N HIS A 184 3.09 10.70 -4.30
CA HIS A 184 4.34 9.96 -4.09
C HIS A 184 4.42 8.69 -4.95
N ALA A 185 3.33 7.90 -5.01
CA ALA A 185 3.27 6.70 -5.86
C ALA A 185 3.36 7.04 -7.35
N GLY A 186 2.60 8.06 -7.83
CA GLY A 186 2.65 8.48 -9.24
C GLY A 186 4.03 8.99 -9.66
N MET A 187 4.71 9.74 -8.81
CA MET A 187 6.10 10.16 -9.05
C MET A 187 7.03 8.97 -9.22
N CYS A 188 6.95 7.98 -8.32
CA CYS A 188 7.78 6.78 -8.40
C CYS A 188 7.45 5.93 -9.63
N ALA A 189 6.17 5.85 -10.02
CA ALA A 189 5.75 5.20 -11.25
C ALA A 189 6.32 5.92 -12.49
N ALA A 190 6.26 7.26 -12.51
CA ALA A 190 6.84 8.05 -13.59
C ALA A 190 8.35 7.82 -13.74
N GLN A 191 9.09 7.87 -12.62
CA GLN A 191 10.53 7.60 -12.60
C GLN A 191 10.86 6.19 -13.14
N THR A 192 10.07 5.19 -12.77
CA THR A 192 10.28 3.80 -13.25
C THR A 192 9.96 3.69 -14.73
N ALA A 193 8.83 4.26 -15.20
CA ALA A 193 8.44 4.22 -16.59
C ALA A 193 9.42 5.00 -17.50
N GLU A 194 9.92 6.16 -17.05
CA GLU A 194 11.02 6.90 -17.73
C GLU A 194 12.30 6.05 -17.82
N GLY A 195 12.67 5.39 -16.70
CA GLY A 195 13.84 4.52 -16.64
C GLY A 195 13.73 3.33 -17.59
N LEU A 196 12.52 2.83 -17.85
CA LEU A 196 12.25 1.80 -18.84
C LEU A 196 12.24 2.34 -20.28
N GLY A 197 12.27 3.68 -20.47
CA GLY A 197 12.30 4.33 -21.77
C GLY A 197 10.93 4.58 -22.40
N ALA A 198 9.85 4.44 -21.66
CA ALA A 198 8.50 4.79 -22.12
C ALA A 198 8.32 6.30 -22.30
N GLU A 199 7.32 6.69 -23.10
CA GLU A 199 6.80 8.06 -23.08
C GLU A 199 5.87 8.20 -21.89
N VAL A 200 6.13 9.16 -20.98
CA VAL A 200 5.36 9.29 -19.73
C VAL A 200 4.60 10.60 -19.72
N VAL A 201 3.34 10.52 -19.37
CA VAL A 201 2.46 11.68 -19.11
C VAL A 201 1.91 11.56 -17.70
N VAL A 202 2.07 12.59 -16.88
CA VAL A 202 1.49 12.68 -15.54
C VAL A 202 0.46 13.78 -15.49
N PHE A 203 -0.74 13.43 -15.05
CA PHE A 203 -1.81 14.37 -14.79
C PHE A 203 -1.98 14.60 -13.28
N ASP A 204 -2.09 15.86 -12.86
CA ASP A 204 -2.45 16.21 -11.49
C ASP A 204 -3.32 17.47 -11.45
N VAL A 205 -4.17 17.58 -10.45
CA VAL A 205 -5.02 18.75 -10.19
C VAL A 205 -4.30 19.82 -9.35
N ASN A 206 -3.11 19.52 -8.86
CA ASN A 206 -2.32 20.42 -8.01
C ASN A 206 -1.11 20.94 -8.80
N ILE A 207 -1.14 22.24 -9.12
CA ILE A 207 -0.08 22.90 -9.89
C ILE A 207 1.26 22.85 -9.13
N GLN A 208 1.27 23.12 -7.83
CA GLN A 208 2.51 23.09 -7.03
C GLN A 208 3.13 21.68 -7.06
N ARG A 209 2.29 20.64 -7.13
CA ARG A 209 2.78 19.27 -7.27
C ARG A 209 3.43 19.05 -8.63
N LEU A 210 2.85 19.56 -9.71
CA LEU A 210 3.43 19.49 -11.06
C LEU A 210 4.76 20.27 -11.14
N GLU A 211 4.83 21.45 -10.54
CA GLU A 211 6.08 22.23 -10.43
C GLU A 211 7.17 21.44 -9.72
N TYR A 212 6.86 20.79 -8.59
CA TYR A 212 7.82 19.92 -7.92
C TYR A 212 8.23 18.73 -8.81
N LEU A 213 7.30 18.07 -9.50
CA LEU A 213 7.60 16.95 -10.40
C LEU A 213 8.55 17.36 -11.53
N ARG A 214 8.43 18.58 -12.03
CA ARG A 214 9.34 19.12 -13.04
C ARG A 214 10.81 19.15 -12.58
N THR A 215 11.05 19.24 -11.28
CA THR A 215 12.42 19.22 -10.73
C THR A 215 13.01 17.81 -10.62
N VAL A 216 12.18 16.78 -10.56
CA VAL A 216 12.61 15.40 -10.32
C VAL A 216 12.40 14.44 -11.49
N LEU A 217 11.59 14.80 -12.48
CA LEU A 217 11.33 14.04 -13.70
C LEU A 217 11.94 14.78 -14.90
N LYS A 218 12.67 14.04 -15.75
CA LYS A 218 13.45 14.66 -16.84
C LYS A 218 12.73 14.65 -18.19
N ASN A 219 12.00 13.58 -18.48
CA ASN A 219 11.41 13.32 -19.80
C ASN A 219 9.90 13.05 -19.71
N THR A 220 9.25 13.49 -18.65
CA THR A 220 7.81 13.30 -18.41
C THR A 220 7.05 14.55 -18.85
N ASP A 221 5.98 14.36 -19.63
CA ASP A 221 5.00 15.39 -19.91
C ASP A 221 4.10 15.59 -18.69
N LEU A 222 4.06 16.80 -18.16
CA LEU A 222 3.29 17.15 -16.95
C LEU A 222 2.09 17.99 -17.34
N ARG A 223 0.88 17.48 -17.09
CA ARG A 223 -0.37 18.13 -17.48
C ARG A 223 -1.25 18.43 -16.28
N PHE A 224 -1.71 19.67 -16.21
CA PHE A 224 -2.79 20.03 -15.31
C PHE A 224 -4.11 19.48 -15.86
N MET A 225 -4.91 18.86 -15.00
CA MET A 225 -6.20 18.31 -15.39
C MET A 225 -7.28 18.73 -14.41
N SER A 226 -8.29 19.44 -14.92
CA SER A 226 -9.53 19.65 -14.19
C SER A 226 -10.36 18.36 -14.18
N LYS A 227 -11.20 18.18 -13.16
CA LYS A 227 -12.04 16.97 -13.02
C LYS A 227 -12.99 16.75 -14.20
N SER A 228 -13.31 17.79 -14.97
CA SER A 228 -14.24 17.76 -16.12
C SER A 228 -13.62 17.35 -17.46
N ALA A 229 -12.30 17.46 -17.61
CA ALA A 229 -11.60 17.17 -18.89
C ALA A 229 -11.05 15.73 -18.97
N PHE A 230 -11.28 14.92 -17.95
CA PHE A 230 -10.61 13.64 -17.77
C PHE A 230 -10.91 12.59 -18.86
N ALA A 231 -12.18 12.48 -19.29
CA ALA A 231 -12.60 11.39 -20.16
C ALA A 231 -12.13 11.52 -21.60
N GLU A 232 -12.08 12.75 -22.13
CA GLU A 232 -11.74 13.03 -23.54
C GLU A 232 -10.23 13.01 -23.80
N GLU A 233 -9.40 13.61 -22.92
CA GLU A 233 -7.95 13.67 -23.11
C GLU A 233 -7.23 12.33 -22.87
N VAL A 234 -7.80 11.49 -22.01
CA VAL A 234 -7.20 10.19 -21.64
C VAL A 234 -7.48 9.13 -22.70
N ALA A 235 -8.65 9.16 -23.34
CA ALA A 235 -9.07 8.15 -24.31
C ALA A 235 -8.19 8.08 -25.57
N ASP A 236 -7.68 9.21 -26.05
CA ASP A 236 -6.97 9.26 -27.33
C ASP A 236 -5.48 8.86 -27.28
N GLN A 237 -4.90 8.63 -26.10
CA GLN A 237 -3.44 8.57 -25.98
C GLN A 237 -2.88 7.34 -25.28
N LEU A 238 -3.69 6.32 -24.89
CA LEU A 238 -3.24 5.32 -23.91
C LEU A 238 -2.88 3.96 -24.48
N HIS A 239 -1.65 3.49 -24.19
CA HIS A 239 -1.32 2.07 -24.17
C HIS A 239 -1.46 1.48 -22.76
N LEU A 240 -1.15 2.27 -21.73
CA LEU A 240 -1.22 1.88 -20.33
C LEU A 240 -1.61 3.08 -19.47
N CYS A 241 -2.65 2.93 -18.65
CA CYS A 241 -3.04 3.91 -17.64
C CYS A 241 -2.81 3.37 -16.24
N LEU A 242 -2.10 4.11 -15.42
CA LEU A 242 -1.85 3.81 -14.01
C LEU A 242 -2.57 4.83 -13.13
N SER A 243 -3.57 4.39 -12.37
CA SER A 243 -4.33 5.26 -11.48
C SER A 243 -4.02 4.98 -10.01
N ARG A 244 -4.29 5.97 -9.16
CA ARG A 244 -4.13 5.88 -7.70
C ARG A 244 -4.94 4.72 -7.07
N HIS A 245 -5.99 4.24 -7.74
CA HIS A 245 -6.87 3.19 -7.24
C HIS A 245 -6.59 1.80 -7.83
N GLY A 246 -5.44 1.61 -8.50
CA GLY A 246 -5.03 0.28 -8.99
C GLY A 246 -5.90 -0.32 -10.09
N SER A 247 -6.85 0.43 -10.66
CA SER A 247 -7.64 -0.03 -11.80
C SER A 247 -6.87 0.21 -13.09
N SER A 248 -6.42 -0.86 -13.73
CA SER A 248 -5.98 -0.82 -15.12
C SER A 248 -7.22 -0.72 -16.00
N HIS A 249 -7.51 0.44 -16.56
CA HIS A 249 -8.52 0.53 -17.63
C HIS A 249 -7.89 0.05 -18.94
N ARG A 250 -8.47 -0.97 -19.54
CA ARG A 250 -8.14 -1.41 -20.90
C ARG A 250 -8.68 -0.36 -21.87
N ASP A 251 -7.92 -0.04 -22.92
CA ASP A 251 -8.42 0.77 -24.03
C ASP A 251 -9.64 0.06 -24.65
N PRO A 252 -10.83 0.69 -24.67
CA PRO A 252 -12.04 0.07 -25.18
C PRO A 252 -11.97 -0.32 -26.67
N ARG A 253 -11.02 0.23 -27.43
CA ARG A 253 -10.81 -0.08 -28.86
C ARG A 253 -10.22 -1.48 -29.11
N TYR A 254 -9.70 -2.16 -28.06
CA TYR A 254 -9.10 -3.49 -28.17
C TYR A 254 -9.86 -4.58 -27.40
N GLY A 255 -11.07 -4.29 -26.92
CA GLY A 255 -11.84 -5.13 -25.99
C GLY A 255 -12.91 -6.03 -26.60
N SER A 256 -13.04 -6.19 -27.91
CA SER A 256 -14.14 -6.95 -28.50
C SER A 256 -13.77 -7.94 -29.61
N GLN A 257 -12.81 -8.81 -29.36
CA GLN A 257 -12.67 -10.05 -30.13
C GLN A 257 -12.13 -11.14 -29.22
N HIS A 258 -13.02 -11.93 -28.69
CA HIS A 258 -12.99 -13.29 -28.16
C HIS A 258 -13.88 -13.38 -26.90
N ALA A 259 -15.19 -13.64 -27.16
CA ALA A 259 -16.07 -14.33 -26.23
C ALA A 259 -15.88 -15.83 -26.43
#